data_90db0afddde35f2dd8a2fc041ae77a64
#
_entry.id   90db0afddde35f2dd8a2fc041ae77a64
#
_cell.length_a   1.000
_cell.length_b   1.000
_cell.length_c   1.000
_cell.angle_alpha   90.00
_cell.angle_beta   90.00
_cell.angle_gamma   90.00
#
_symmetry.space_group_name_H-M   'P 1'
#
loop_
_entity.id
_entity.type
_entity.pdbx_description
1 polymer ?
#
loop_
_entity_poly.entity_id
_entity_poly.type
_entity_poly.pdbx_seq_one_letter_code
_entity_poly.pdbx_strand_id
1 'polypeptide(L)'
;MSRADLLDVNVWLALAHVRHPHHAAAKQYWTTSIAPMAFCRTSMQGFLRLVTQPVVMGDAVHTPAEAWDIYKAHLSTGRSVCLPEPDGLESVWQRLSSAQNFSIRDWTDAYLASFAICADCRLVSFDGGFVKFQGQNQDEDSSKLKNQNIGLEFLHLRADFAV
;
A
#
# COMPACT_ATOMS: atom_id res chain seq x y z
N MET A 1 -13.07 11.08 -11.16
CA MET A 1 -12.22 11.22 -9.96
C MET A 1 -10.86 10.59 -10.26
N SER A 2 -9.78 11.21 -9.80
CA SER A 2 -8.46 10.61 -9.96
C SER A 2 -8.40 9.30 -9.15
N ARG A 3 -7.89 8.23 -9.76
CA ARG A 3 -7.65 6.93 -9.13
C ARG A 3 -6.73 7.13 -7.92
N ALA A 4 -7.04 6.50 -6.78
CA ALA A 4 -6.23 6.63 -5.58
C ALA A 4 -4.97 5.76 -5.65
N ASP A 5 -3.93 6.18 -4.95
CA ASP A 5 -2.70 5.41 -4.74
C ASP A 5 -2.78 4.73 -3.36
N LEU A 6 -2.94 3.42 -3.32
CA LEU A 6 -2.85 2.64 -2.09
C LEU A 6 -1.39 2.51 -1.69
N LEU A 7 -0.98 3.16 -0.61
CA LEU A 7 0.40 3.09 -0.16
C LEU A 7 0.60 1.90 0.78
N ASP A 8 1.63 1.12 0.49
CA ASP A 8 2.16 0.11 1.42
C ASP A 8 2.71 0.77 2.68
N VAL A 9 2.74 0.02 3.77
CA VAL A 9 3.20 0.49 5.08
C VAL A 9 4.62 1.04 5.05
N ASN A 10 5.50 0.50 4.19
CA ASN A 10 6.88 0.97 4.05
C ASN A 10 6.96 2.40 3.50
N VAL A 11 6.01 2.82 2.66
CA VAL A 11 5.94 4.20 2.15
C VAL A 11 5.46 5.15 3.23
N TRP A 12 4.41 4.77 3.98
CA TRP A 12 3.92 5.56 5.11
C TRP A 12 4.98 5.72 6.20
N LEU A 13 5.71 4.64 6.51
CA LEU A 13 6.81 4.68 7.48
C LEU A 13 7.93 5.61 7.01
N ALA A 14 8.31 5.53 5.74
CA ALA A 14 9.34 6.40 5.17
C ALA A 14 8.94 7.88 5.19
N LEU A 15 7.65 8.20 5.02
CA LEU A 15 7.13 9.57 5.17
C LEU A 15 7.24 10.06 6.62
N ALA A 16 6.91 9.21 7.59
CA ALA A 16 6.87 9.58 9.01
C ALA A 16 8.25 9.63 9.68
N HIS A 17 9.25 8.91 9.15
CA HIS A 17 10.57 8.78 9.77
C HIS A 17 11.66 9.50 8.96
N VAL A 18 12.05 10.70 9.38
CA VAL A 18 12.98 11.58 8.64
C VAL A 18 14.34 10.91 8.34
N ARG A 19 14.80 10.02 9.23
CA ARG A 19 16.07 9.29 9.03
C ARG A 19 15.90 7.96 8.28
N HIS A 20 14.69 7.67 7.78
CA HIS A 20 14.47 6.47 6.98
C HIS A 20 15.24 6.54 5.66
N PRO A 21 15.91 5.46 5.20
CA PRO A 21 16.68 5.47 3.95
C PRO A 21 15.89 5.95 2.72
N HIS A 22 14.58 5.69 2.70
CA HIS A 22 13.68 6.08 1.61
C HIS A 22 12.88 7.36 1.89
N HIS A 23 13.20 8.12 2.96
CA HIS A 23 12.42 9.32 3.32
C HIS A 23 12.38 10.34 2.17
N ALA A 24 13.52 10.62 1.55
CA ALA A 24 13.59 11.62 0.48
C ALA A 24 12.72 11.21 -0.72
N ALA A 25 12.79 9.96 -1.14
CA ALA A 25 11.98 9.45 -2.25
C ALA A 25 10.47 9.43 -1.91
N ALA A 26 10.10 9.03 -0.69
CA ALA A 26 8.71 9.07 -0.24
C ALA A 26 8.18 10.51 -0.19
N LYS A 27 8.97 11.45 0.32
CA LYS A 27 8.61 12.86 0.37
C LYS A 27 8.46 13.47 -1.02
N GLN A 28 9.37 13.17 -1.93
CA GLN A 28 9.26 13.60 -3.33
C GLN A 28 7.97 13.07 -3.95
N TYR A 29 7.69 11.77 -3.79
CA TYR A 29 6.45 11.17 -4.27
C TYR A 29 5.22 11.86 -3.66
N TRP A 30 5.21 12.10 -2.35
CA TRP A 30 4.15 12.83 -1.67
C TRP A 30 3.91 14.22 -2.28
N THR A 31 4.96 14.95 -2.62
CA THR A 31 4.84 16.33 -3.13
C THR A 31 4.46 16.41 -4.60
N THR A 32 4.84 15.41 -5.40
CA THR A 32 4.65 15.43 -6.87
C THR A 32 3.40 14.66 -7.33
N SER A 33 2.94 13.67 -6.56
CA SER A 33 1.74 12.92 -6.94
C SER A 33 0.50 13.80 -6.85
N ILE A 34 -0.35 13.71 -7.88
CA ILE A 34 -1.67 14.36 -7.92
C ILE A 34 -2.80 13.45 -7.44
N ALA A 35 -2.53 12.14 -7.34
CA ALA A 35 -3.51 11.17 -6.87
C ALA A 35 -3.70 11.28 -5.35
N PRO A 36 -4.92 11.09 -4.82
CA PRO A 36 -5.11 10.93 -3.40
C PRO A 36 -4.40 9.66 -2.91
N MET A 37 -3.75 9.75 -1.76
CA MET A 37 -3.03 8.62 -1.16
C MET A 37 -3.91 7.90 -0.17
N ALA A 38 -3.96 6.58 -0.25
CA ALA A 38 -4.91 5.80 0.53
C ALA A 38 -4.21 4.90 1.55
N PHE A 39 -4.76 4.88 2.75
CA PHE A 39 -4.65 3.77 3.67
C PHE A 39 -5.77 2.77 3.41
N CYS A 40 -5.51 1.51 3.64
CA CYS A 40 -6.51 0.52 4.01
C CYS A 40 -6.34 0.16 5.49
N ARG A 41 -7.26 -0.63 6.05
CA ARG A 41 -7.18 -1.01 7.48
C ARG A 41 -5.85 -1.71 7.82
N THR A 42 -5.39 -2.59 6.96
CA THR A 42 -4.14 -3.35 7.16
C THR A 42 -2.91 -2.44 7.12
N SER A 43 -2.81 -1.53 6.15
CA SER A 43 -1.67 -0.59 6.10
C SER A 43 -1.70 0.42 7.25
N MET A 44 -2.89 0.85 7.68
CA MET A 44 -3.05 1.69 8.86
C MET A 44 -2.57 0.98 10.13
N GLN A 45 -2.99 -0.27 10.38
CA GLN A 45 -2.53 -1.04 11.53
C GLN A 45 -1.02 -1.28 11.49
N GLY A 46 -0.49 -1.62 10.32
CA GLY A 46 0.95 -1.78 10.12
C GLY A 46 1.71 -0.50 10.45
N PHE A 47 1.24 0.63 9.97
CA PHE A 47 1.82 1.95 10.25
C PHE A 47 1.83 2.27 11.75
N LEU A 48 0.68 2.21 12.43
CA LEU A 48 0.57 2.48 13.87
C LEU A 48 1.50 1.58 14.68
N ARG A 49 1.57 0.29 14.31
CA ARG A 49 2.46 -0.67 14.98
C ARG A 49 3.94 -0.33 14.79
N LEU A 50 4.35 0.02 13.56
CA LEU A 50 5.78 0.25 13.26
C LEU A 50 6.29 1.56 13.86
N VAL A 51 5.53 2.64 13.83
CA VAL A 51 5.97 3.92 14.42
C VAL A 51 6.05 3.88 15.95
N THR A 52 5.45 2.89 16.58
CA THR A 52 5.54 2.65 18.03
C THR A 52 6.56 1.58 18.41
N GLN A 53 7.34 1.04 17.45
CA GLN A 53 8.37 0.05 17.72
C GLN A 53 9.75 0.67 17.86
N PRO A 54 10.41 0.56 19.03
CA PRO A 54 11.77 1.10 19.24
C PRO A 54 12.81 0.52 18.28
N VAL A 55 12.70 -0.78 17.96
CA VAL A 55 13.64 -1.45 17.04
C VAL A 55 13.56 -0.90 15.61
N VAL A 56 12.41 -0.33 15.22
CA VAL A 56 12.19 0.26 13.90
C VAL A 56 12.54 1.75 13.90
N MET A 57 12.10 2.47 14.92
CA MET A 57 12.14 3.93 14.97
C MET A 57 13.36 4.49 15.74
N GLY A 58 14.03 3.66 16.55
CA GLY A 58 15.10 4.12 17.42
C GLY A 58 14.63 5.26 18.33
N ASP A 59 15.39 6.35 18.37
CA ASP A 59 15.06 7.54 19.19
C ASP A 59 13.82 8.30 18.71
N ALA A 60 13.33 8.01 17.50
CA ALA A 60 12.13 8.63 16.94
C ALA A 60 10.86 7.80 17.21
N VAL A 61 10.91 6.84 18.14
CA VAL A 61 9.76 6.03 18.51
C VAL A 61 8.65 6.90 19.12
N HIS A 62 7.41 6.62 18.70
CA HIS A 62 6.23 7.34 19.17
C HIS A 62 5.44 6.51 20.19
N THR A 63 4.74 7.20 21.07
CA THR A 63 3.69 6.59 21.89
C THR A 63 2.47 6.23 21.02
N PRO A 64 1.59 5.34 21.47
CA PRO A 64 0.35 5.04 20.75
C PRO A 64 -0.53 6.28 20.49
N ALA A 65 -0.57 7.23 21.43
CA ALA A 65 -1.31 8.47 21.25
C ALA A 65 -0.72 9.33 20.12
N GLU A 66 0.58 9.53 20.12
CA GLU A 66 1.30 10.25 19.05
C GLU A 66 1.14 9.55 17.68
N ALA A 67 1.16 8.23 17.64
CA ALA A 67 0.94 7.47 16.40
C ALA A 67 -0.45 7.76 15.81
N TRP A 68 -1.49 7.82 16.65
CA TRP A 68 -2.82 8.22 16.23
C TRP A 68 -2.87 9.66 15.72
N ASP A 69 -2.16 10.57 16.39
CA ASP A 69 -2.11 11.97 15.97
C ASP A 69 -1.42 12.13 14.61
N ILE A 70 -0.33 11.40 14.37
CA ILE A 70 0.35 11.38 13.07
C ILE A 70 -0.58 10.84 11.97
N TYR A 71 -1.27 9.73 12.22
CA TYR A 71 -2.24 9.18 11.28
C TYR A 71 -3.36 10.17 10.94
N LYS A 72 -3.96 10.79 11.96
CA LYS A 72 -5.01 11.80 11.78
C LYS A 72 -4.50 13.03 11.04
N ALA A 73 -3.24 13.44 11.30
CA ALA A 73 -2.61 14.55 10.59
C ALA A 73 -2.51 14.27 9.08
N HIS A 74 -2.13 13.05 8.68
CA HIS A 74 -2.16 12.67 7.27
C HIS A 74 -3.56 12.83 6.67
N LEU A 75 -4.60 12.34 7.33
CA LEU A 75 -5.97 12.45 6.83
C LEU A 75 -6.44 13.90 6.76
N SER A 76 -6.03 14.77 7.70
CA SER A 76 -6.44 16.18 7.74
C SER A 76 -5.85 17.02 6.61
N THR A 77 -4.82 16.54 5.91
CA THR A 77 -4.25 17.25 4.75
C THR A 77 -5.19 17.34 3.56
N GLY A 78 -6.26 16.56 3.53
CA GLY A 78 -7.13 16.39 2.37
C GLY A 78 -6.48 15.60 1.21
N ARG A 79 -5.23 15.21 1.35
CA ARG A 79 -4.48 14.41 0.36
C ARG A 79 -4.49 12.91 0.64
N SER A 80 -4.91 12.53 1.84
CA SER A 80 -4.98 11.14 2.25
C SER A 80 -6.38 10.75 2.66
N VAL A 81 -6.73 9.50 2.41
CA VAL A 81 -8.00 8.89 2.78
C VAL A 81 -7.75 7.51 3.39
N CYS A 82 -8.68 7.04 4.20
CA CYS A 82 -8.72 5.62 4.58
C CYS A 82 -9.90 4.97 3.86
N LEU A 83 -9.59 4.05 2.96
CA LEU A 83 -10.59 3.35 2.17
C LEU A 83 -11.19 2.19 2.97
N PRO A 84 -12.50 1.97 2.87
CA PRO A 84 -13.13 0.76 3.37
C PRO A 84 -12.70 -0.45 2.54
N GLU A 85 -12.87 -1.63 3.09
CA GLU A 85 -12.62 -2.88 2.37
C GLU A 85 -13.58 -2.99 1.18
N PRO A 86 -13.06 -3.21 -0.03
CA PRO A 86 -13.90 -3.27 -1.22
C PRO A 86 -14.62 -4.62 -1.36
N ASP A 87 -15.75 -4.62 -2.05
CA ASP A 87 -16.46 -5.84 -2.40
C ASP A 87 -15.58 -6.77 -3.25
N GLY A 88 -15.71 -8.08 -3.03
CA GLY A 88 -14.98 -9.09 -3.78
C GLY A 88 -13.53 -9.33 -3.34
N LEU A 89 -13.04 -8.60 -2.34
CA LEU A 89 -11.65 -8.72 -1.84
C LEU A 89 -11.26 -10.16 -1.51
N GLU A 90 -12.09 -10.88 -0.73
CA GLU A 90 -11.76 -12.24 -0.30
C GLU A 90 -11.56 -13.19 -1.47
N SER A 91 -12.38 -13.09 -2.51
CA SER A 91 -12.28 -13.95 -3.69
C SER A 91 -10.97 -13.72 -4.44
N VAL A 92 -10.57 -12.45 -4.60
CA VAL A 92 -9.30 -12.11 -5.25
C VAL A 92 -8.12 -12.52 -4.38
N TRP A 93 -8.20 -12.28 -3.08
CA TRP A 93 -7.16 -12.65 -2.13
C TRP A 93 -6.95 -14.17 -2.06
N GLN A 94 -8.03 -14.95 -2.01
CA GLN A 94 -7.98 -16.41 -2.07
C GLN A 94 -7.29 -16.89 -3.36
N ARG A 95 -7.65 -16.30 -4.50
CA ARG A 95 -7.01 -16.63 -5.79
C ARG A 95 -5.52 -16.32 -5.79
N LEU A 96 -5.11 -15.11 -5.36
CA LEU A 96 -3.69 -14.72 -5.35
C LEU A 96 -2.87 -15.56 -4.37
N SER A 97 -3.45 -15.93 -3.22
CA SER A 97 -2.77 -16.75 -2.21
C SER A 97 -2.76 -18.25 -2.53
N SER A 98 -3.53 -18.71 -3.51
CA SER A 98 -3.54 -20.10 -3.97
C SER A 98 -2.53 -20.38 -5.08
N ALA A 99 -1.75 -19.40 -5.51
CA ALA A 99 -0.74 -19.57 -6.55
C ALA A 99 0.42 -20.47 -6.07
N GLN A 100 0.99 -21.26 -6.99
CA GLN A 100 2.05 -22.23 -6.66
C GLN A 100 3.32 -21.61 -6.07
N ASN A 101 3.62 -20.37 -6.41
CA ASN A 101 4.78 -19.62 -5.93
C ASN A 101 4.48 -18.77 -4.68
N PHE A 102 3.31 -18.97 -4.03
CA PHE A 102 2.92 -18.23 -2.84
C PHE A 102 3.73 -18.67 -1.62
N SER A 103 4.29 -17.71 -0.91
CA SER A 103 5.03 -17.92 0.35
C SER A 103 4.18 -17.49 1.54
N ILE A 104 4.41 -18.10 2.70
CA ILE A 104 3.76 -17.68 3.96
C ILE A 104 4.06 -16.22 4.34
N ARG A 105 5.08 -15.62 3.78
CA ARG A 105 5.42 -14.19 3.97
C ARG A 105 4.58 -13.26 3.12
N ASP A 106 3.89 -13.81 2.11
CA ASP A 106 3.16 -13.03 1.11
C ASP A 106 1.72 -12.68 1.52
N TRP A 107 1.24 -13.14 2.67
CA TRP A 107 -0.16 -12.94 3.07
C TRP A 107 -0.58 -11.48 3.05
N THR A 108 0.22 -10.60 3.64
CA THR A 108 -0.08 -9.16 3.67
C THR A 108 0.03 -8.54 2.28
N ASP A 109 1.05 -8.93 1.52
CA ASP A 109 1.26 -8.42 0.16
C ASP A 109 0.14 -8.84 -0.78
N ALA A 110 -0.30 -10.11 -0.69
CA ALA A 110 -1.45 -10.60 -1.46
C ALA A 110 -2.75 -9.88 -1.07
N TYR A 111 -2.94 -9.57 0.22
CA TYR A 111 -4.07 -8.76 0.67
C TYR A 111 -4.04 -7.36 0.06
N LEU A 112 -2.89 -6.66 0.14
CA LEU A 112 -2.75 -5.31 -0.41
C LEU A 112 -2.93 -5.30 -1.94
N ALA A 113 -2.38 -6.29 -2.64
CA ALA A 113 -2.58 -6.46 -4.08
C ALA A 113 -4.06 -6.68 -4.42
N SER A 114 -4.75 -7.55 -3.67
CA SER A 114 -6.19 -7.82 -3.84
C SER A 114 -7.03 -6.58 -3.57
N PHE A 115 -6.69 -5.84 -2.51
CA PHE A 115 -7.36 -4.59 -2.18
C PHE A 115 -7.22 -3.58 -3.32
N ALA A 116 -5.99 -3.39 -3.83
CA ALA A 116 -5.74 -2.45 -4.92
C ALA A 116 -6.50 -2.83 -6.19
N ILE A 117 -6.57 -4.13 -6.52
CA ILE A 117 -7.35 -4.64 -7.65
C ILE A 117 -8.83 -4.33 -7.48
N CYS A 118 -9.41 -4.70 -6.33
CA CYS A 118 -10.86 -4.56 -6.10
C CYS A 118 -11.31 -3.10 -5.91
N ALA A 119 -10.46 -2.27 -5.31
CA ALA A 119 -10.74 -0.84 -5.10
C ALA A 119 -10.36 0.04 -6.31
N ASP A 120 -9.86 -0.55 -7.39
CA ASP A 120 -9.32 0.18 -8.56
C ASP A 120 -8.28 1.24 -8.14
N CYS A 121 -7.34 0.84 -7.28
CA CYS A 121 -6.23 1.67 -6.84
C CYS A 121 -4.92 1.24 -7.52
N ARG A 122 -3.98 2.17 -7.63
CA ARG A 122 -2.58 1.82 -7.91
C ARG A 122 -1.88 1.50 -6.60
N LEU A 123 -1.25 0.33 -6.49
CA LEU A 123 -0.43 -0.02 -5.33
C LEU A 123 0.95 0.62 -5.44
N VAL A 124 1.41 1.25 -4.37
CA VAL A 124 2.70 1.95 -4.32
C VAL A 124 3.54 1.40 -3.17
N SER A 125 4.74 0.92 -3.45
CA SER A 125 5.64 0.34 -2.46
C SER A 125 7.11 0.54 -2.83
N PHE A 126 7.99 0.48 -1.83
CA PHE A 126 9.44 0.31 -2.01
C PHE A 126 9.84 -1.16 -2.20
N ASP A 127 8.93 -2.10 -1.96
CA ASP A 127 9.17 -3.52 -2.18
C ASP A 127 8.78 -3.91 -3.62
N GLY A 128 9.75 -4.36 -4.41
CA GLY A 128 9.50 -4.87 -5.77
C GLY A 128 8.81 -6.22 -5.82
N GLY A 129 8.63 -6.90 -4.70
CA GLY A 129 8.01 -8.24 -4.62
C GLY A 129 6.57 -8.31 -5.14
N PHE A 130 5.86 -7.17 -5.19
CA PHE A 130 4.50 -7.10 -5.72
C PHE A 130 4.37 -7.41 -7.21
N VAL A 131 5.47 -7.36 -7.97
CA VAL A 131 5.49 -7.71 -9.40
C VAL A 131 4.93 -9.12 -9.65
N LYS A 132 5.12 -10.06 -8.72
CA LYS A 132 4.60 -11.43 -8.84
C LYS A 132 3.07 -11.53 -8.91
N PHE A 133 2.35 -10.51 -8.43
CA PHE A 133 0.89 -10.45 -8.49
C PHE A 133 0.37 -9.78 -9.77
N GLN A 134 1.25 -9.15 -10.56
CA GLN A 134 0.91 -8.63 -11.88
C GLN A 134 0.73 -9.80 -12.85
N GLY A 135 -0.32 -9.79 -13.64
CA GLY A 135 -0.58 -10.83 -14.66
C GLY A 135 -1.27 -12.09 -14.15
N GLN A 136 -1.51 -12.27 -12.86
CA GLN A 136 -2.27 -13.42 -12.33
C GLN A 136 -3.80 -13.33 -12.57
N ASN A 137 -4.24 -12.38 -13.38
CA ASN A 137 -5.65 -12.14 -13.68
C ASN A 137 -6.13 -12.84 -14.97
N GLN A 138 -5.34 -13.73 -15.57
CA GLN A 138 -5.68 -14.44 -16.80
C GLN A 138 -6.26 -15.83 -16.51
N ASP A 139 -7.34 -15.93 -15.76
CA ASP A 139 -8.10 -17.18 -15.67
C ASP A 139 -9.33 -17.15 -16.57
N GLU A 140 -9.53 -18.26 -17.27
CA GLU A 140 -10.43 -18.47 -18.41
C GLU A 140 -11.96 -18.40 -18.12
N ASP A 141 -12.38 -18.09 -16.88
CA ASP A 141 -13.83 -18.00 -16.54
C ASP A 141 -14.35 -16.56 -16.39
N SER A 142 -13.92 -15.71 -17.31
CA SER A 142 -14.26 -14.27 -17.36
C SER A 142 -15.60 -13.96 -18.02
N SER A 143 -16.57 -14.88 -18.04
CA SER A 143 -17.85 -14.61 -18.72
C SER A 143 -18.72 -13.56 -18.01
N LYS A 144 -18.41 -13.16 -16.77
CA LYS A 144 -19.13 -12.14 -15.99
C LYS A 144 -18.38 -10.84 -15.74
N LEU A 145 -17.06 -10.76 -16.03
CA LEU A 145 -16.24 -9.57 -15.82
C LEU A 145 -15.62 -9.03 -17.12
N LYS A 146 -16.26 -9.29 -18.25
CA LYS A 146 -15.73 -9.06 -19.62
C LYS A 146 -15.46 -7.61 -20.01
N ASN A 147 -15.62 -6.62 -19.14
CA ASN A 147 -15.42 -5.20 -19.51
C ASN A 147 -14.39 -4.44 -18.68
N GLN A 148 -13.65 -5.08 -17.78
CA GLN A 148 -12.56 -4.40 -17.07
C GLN A 148 -11.33 -5.31 -17.04
N ASN A 149 -10.31 -4.91 -17.80
CA ASN A 149 -8.98 -5.51 -17.71
C ASN A 149 -8.33 -5.04 -16.39
N ILE A 150 -8.85 -5.53 -15.26
CA ILE A 150 -8.45 -5.10 -13.92
C ILE A 150 -7.29 -5.97 -13.47
N GLY A 151 -6.09 -5.64 -13.94
CA GLY A 151 -4.84 -6.15 -13.39
C GLY A 151 -4.34 -5.25 -12.26
N LEU A 152 -3.42 -5.78 -11.44
CA LEU A 152 -2.72 -4.97 -10.46
C LEU A 152 -1.88 -3.90 -11.17
N GLU A 153 -2.22 -2.63 -10.96
CA GLU A 153 -1.33 -1.53 -11.28
C GLU A 153 -0.39 -1.29 -10.09
N PHE A 154 0.90 -1.46 -10.33
CA PHE A 154 1.92 -1.36 -9.30
C PHE A 154 2.98 -0.33 -9.67
N LEU A 155 3.28 0.58 -8.74
CA LEU A 155 4.38 1.52 -8.81
C LEU A 155 5.45 1.15 -7.77
N HIS A 156 6.60 0.69 -8.27
CA HIS A 156 7.78 0.48 -7.44
C HIS A 156 8.54 1.80 -7.28
N LEU A 157 8.55 2.36 -6.07
CA LEU A 157 9.38 3.51 -5.74
C LEU A 157 10.82 3.04 -5.52
N ARG A 158 11.78 3.76 -6.12
CA ARG A 158 13.22 3.49 -5.94
C ARG A 158 13.87 4.62 -5.16
N ALA A 159 14.92 4.29 -4.42
CA ALA A 159 15.69 5.27 -3.65
C ALA A 159 16.36 6.34 -4.55
N ASP A 160 16.60 6.01 -5.83
CA ASP A 160 17.36 6.83 -6.79
C ASP A 160 16.57 8.03 -7.36
N PHE A 161 15.33 8.25 -6.92
CA PHE A 161 14.51 9.41 -7.31
C PHE A 161 14.94 10.73 -6.66
N ALA A 162 16.07 10.77 -5.98
CA ALA A 162 16.64 12.00 -5.44
C ALA A 162 17.65 12.56 -6.46
N VAL A 163 17.20 13.40 -7.38
CA VAL A 163 18.03 14.33 -8.16
C VAL A 163 17.60 15.74 -7.81
#